data_7f9a814d346c4ae737c3eab4bdb4b1b6
#
_entry.id   7f9a814d346c4ae737c3eab4bdb4b1b6
#
_cell.length_a   1.000
_cell.length_b   1.000
_cell.length_c   1.000
_cell.angle_alpha   90.00
_cell.angle_beta   90.00
_cell.angle_gamma   90.00
#
_symmetry.space_group_name_H-M   'P 1'
#
loop_
_entity.id
_entity.type
_entity.pdbx_description
1 polymer ?
#
loop_
_entity_poly.entity_id
_entity_poly.type
_entity_poly.pdbx_seq_one_letter_code
_entity_poly.pdbx_strand_id
1 'polypeptide(L)'
;MPKTPVLMDHDGAVDDYLAALLLLTMDHVEPLGIIVTPADCYIQPAVSITRKMLDLIGRSTVPVAESTVRGINPFPQLYRRDSLVIDCFPILNEQDEIKTPLLPESGQDFMVRVLREAIEPVTLLITGPLTTLAVALDAAPDIEAKIQQLVWMGGALNVRGNVAIDLEPGQDGSAEWNAYWDAEAIDRVWQTQIPIVMCPLDITNNVPVTPGFIRKLAKQRRYPLSDLAGQCYSLVIPQDYYFWDVLATAYLGQPEFFQLREWETAIVTKGRSQGRTKLEAGGRKIQALDSVDIDRFYAYILQQWAK
;
A
#
# COMPACT_ATOMS: atom_id res chain seq x y z
N MET A 1 -17.65 -17.79 -8.63
CA MET A 1 -17.40 -17.72 -7.17
C MET A 1 -17.71 -16.31 -6.70
N PRO A 2 -18.17 -16.11 -5.48
CA PRO A 2 -18.30 -14.76 -4.95
C PRO A 2 -16.93 -14.07 -4.97
N LYS A 3 -16.92 -12.77 -5.22
CA LYS A 3 -15.68 -11.98 -5.22
C LYS A 3 -15.31 -11.61 -3.78
N THR A 4 -14.02 -11.48 -3.53
CA THR A 4 -13.51 -11.01 -2.23
C THR A 4 -13.64 -9.49 -2.15
N PRO A 5 -14.41 -8.93 -1.20
CA PRO A 5 -14.49 -7.48 -1.02
C PRO A 5 -13.18 -6.95 -0.45
N VAL A 6 -12.58 -5.96 -1.13
CA VAL A 6 -11.32 -5.33 -0.73
C VAL A 6 -11.49 -3.82 -0.68
N LEU A 7 -11.13 -3.22 0.44
CA LEU A 7 -10.93 -1.79 0.58
C LEU A 7 -9.44 -1.49 0.65
N MET A 8 -8.94 -0.66 -0.27
CA MET A 8 -7.53 -0.28 -0.30
C MET A 8 -7.32 1.10 0.33
N ASP A 9 -6.24 1.24 1.10
CA ASP A 9 -5.71 2.51 1.59
C ASP A 9 -4.24 2.58 1.21
N HIS A 10 -3.84 3.61 0.46
CA HIS A 10 -2.48 3.82 -0.01
C HIS A 10 -2.00 5.23 0.28
N ASP A 11 -0.69 5.46 0.32
CA ASP A 11 -0.15 6.76 0.69
C ASP A 11 0.54 7.53 -0.45
N GLY A 12 0.40 7.03 -1.68
CA GLY A 12 0.71 7.75 -2.89
C GLY A 12 2.18 7.77 -3.29
N ALA A 13 2.98 6.83 -2.86
CA ALA A 13 4.28 6.54 -3.45
C ALA A 13 4.13 5.91 -4.85
N VAL A 14 5.24 5.80 -5.57
CA VAL A 14 5.24 5.24 -6.94
C VAL A 14 4.66 3.83 -6.99
N ASP A 15 5.01 2.99 -6.02
CA ASP A 15 4.60 1.58 -5.98
C ASP A 15 3.13 1.41 -5.59
N ASP A 16 2.56 2.33 -4.82
CA ASP A 16 1.15 2.35 -4.43
C ASP A 16 0.20 2.40 -5.63
N TYR A 17 0.49 3.27 -6.59
CA TYR A 17 -0.34 3.37 -7.79
C TYR A 17 -0.33 2.07 -8.57
N LEU A 18 0.82 1.41 -8.63
CA LEU A 18 0.98 0.15 -9.35
C LEU A 18 0.37 -1.02 -8.58
N ALA A 19 0.38 -0.96 -7.25
CA ALA A 19 -0.35 -1.87 -6.37
C ALA A 19 -1.87 -1.76 -6.60
N ALA A 20 -2.41 -0.53 -6.65
CA ALA A 20 -3.81 -0.28 -6.98
C ALA A 20 -4.18 -0.81 -8.38
N LEU A 21 -3.33 -0.54 -9.38
CA LEU A 21 -3.54 -1.10 -10.72
C LEU A 21 -3.56 -2.62 -10.72
N LEU A 22 -2.63 -3.27 -10.00
CA LEU A 22 -2.61 -4.73 -9.90
C LEU A 22 -3.88 -5.27 -9.25
N LEU A 23 -4.33 -4.67 -8.14
CA LEU A 23 -5.57 -5.05 -7.45
C LEU A 23 -6.76 -5.03 -8.41
N LEU A 24 -6.88 -3.97 -9.21
CA LEU A 24 -8.00 -3.74 -10.14
C LEU A 24 -8.00 -4.69 -11.35
N THR A 25 -6.91 -5.42 -11.61
CA THR A 25 -6.84 -6.46 -12.64
C THR A 25 -7.30 -7.84 -12.17
N MET A 26 -7.54 -8.02 -10.87
CA MET A 26 -7.90 -9.32 -10.28
C MET A 26 -9.40 -9.59 -10.41
N ASP A 27 -9.78 -10.58 -11.20
CA ASP A 27 -11.19 -10.90 -11.51
C ASP A 27 -12.00 -11.37 -10.29
N HIS A 28 -11.32 -11.95 -9.29
CA HIS A 28 -11.92 -12.45 -8.05
C HIS A 28 -12.01 -11.41 -6.94
N VAL A 29 -11.53 -10.17 -7.17
CA VAL A 29 -11.61 -9.06 -6.22
C VAL A 29 -12.79 -8.16 -6.58
N GLU A 30 -13.50 -7.70 -5.56
CA GLU A 30 -14.47 -6.61 -5.62
C GLU A 30 -13.88 -5.39 -4.91
N PRO A 31 -13.37 -4.40 -5.65
CA PRO A 31 -12.83 -3.19 -5.04
C PRO A 31 -13.99 -2.34 -4.52
N LEU A 32 -14.07 -2.18 -3.19
CA LEU A 32 -15.09 -1.36 -2.53
C LEU A 32 -14.80 0.13 -2.59
N GLY A 33 -13.53 0.48 -2.78
CA GLY A 33 -13.04 1.83 -2.92
C GLY A 33 -11.54 1.93 -2.66
N ILE A 34 -11.01 3.12 -2.90
CA ILE A 34 -9.60 3.45 -2.66
C ILE A 34 -9.54 4.69 -1.78
N ILE A 35 -8.80 4.60 -0.68
CA ILE A 35 -8.48 5.72 0.19
C ILE A 35 -7.05 6.17 -0.14
N VAL A 36 -6.83 7.48 -0.15
CA VAL A 36 -5.52 8.08 -0.31
C VAL A 36 -5.12 8.78 0.98
N THR A 37 -4.09 8.29 1.63
CA THR A 37 -3.55 8.83 2.88
C THR A 37 -2.38 9.79 2.60
N PRO A 38 -2.32 10.99 3.22
CA PRO A 38 -1.31 12.01 2.89
C PRO A 38 0.03 11.76 3.57
N ALA A 39 0.68 10.61 3.28
CA ALA A 39 1.98 10.29 3.87
C ALA A 39 3.14 10.46 2.86
N ASP A 40 3.39 9.51 1.96
CA ASP A 40 4.49 9.64 0.99
C ASP A 40 4.10 10.40 -0.30
N CYS A 41 3.19 11.33 -0.18
CA CYS A 41 2.72 12.12 -1.33
C CYS A 41 2.36 13.56 -0.95
N TYR A 42 2.14 14.37 -1.97
CA TYR A 42 1.26 15.52 -1.90
C TYR A 42 -0.15 15.07 -2.23
N ILE A 43 -1.07 15.25 -1.31
CA ILE A 43 -2.38 14.59 -1.35
C ILE A 43 -3.20 14.95 -2.61
N GLN A 44 -3.20 16.20 -3.04
CA GLN A 44 -3.99 16.61 -4.20
C GLN A 44 -3.54 15.92 -5.50
N PRO A 45 -2.23 15.91 -5.86
CA PRO A 45 -1.74 15.10 -6.97
C PRO A 45 -2.02 13.61 -6.81
N ALA A 46 -1.82 13.03 -5.60
CA ALA A 46 -2.04 11.61 -5.38
C ALA A 46 -3.51 11.19 -5.61
N VAL A 47 -4.46 11.98 -5.12
CA VAL A 47 -5.90 11.81 -5.40
C VAL A 47 -6.19 11.96 -6.89
N SER A 48 -5.57 12.95 -7.56
CA SER A 48 -5.71 13.15 -9.00
C SER A 48 -5.22 11.93 -9.79
N ILE A 49 -4.02 11.42 -9.48
CA ILE A 49 -3.43 10.23 -10.11
C ILE A 49 -4.36 9.02 -9.95
N THR A 50 -4.78 8.74 -8.71
CA THR A 50 -5.64 7.59 -8.42
C THR A 50 -6.93 7.62 -9.24
N ARG A 51 -7.58 8.79 -9.35
CA ARG A 51 -8.79 8.96 -10.15
C ARG A 51 -8.54 8.81 -11.65
N LYS A 52 -7.47 9.43 -12.18
CA LYS A 52 -7.05 9.30 -13.57
C LYS A 52 -6.70 7.86 -13.95
N MET A 53 -6.05 7.11 -13.04
CA MET A 53 -5.78 5.68 -13.25
C MET A 53 -7.06 4.86 -13.36
N LEU A 54 -8.05 5.11 -12.51
CA LEU A 54 -9.35 4.46 -12.60
C LEU A 54 -10.06 4.76 -13.92
N ASP A 55 -9.95 6.00 -14.40
CA ASP A 55 -10.48 6.38 -15.72
C ASP A 55 -9.75 5.68 -16.85
N LEU A 56 -8.41 5.61 -16.79
CA LEU A 56 -7.55 4.96 -17.78
C LEU A 56 -7.92 3.48 -18.01
N ILE A 57 -8.29 2.78 -16.93
CA ILE A 57 -8.65 1.35 -16.99
C ILE A 57 -10.17 1.09 -17.04
N GLY A 58 -10.98 2.13 -17.22
CA GLY A 58 -12.45 2.02 -17.31
C GLY A 58 -13.13 1.58 -16.01
N ARG A 59 -12.55 1.90 -14.85
CA ARG A 59 -13.06 1.58 -13.52
C ARG A 59 -13.54 2.82 -12.76
N SER A 60 -14.01 3.84 -13.46
CA SER A 60 -14.45 5.13 -12.89
C SER A 60 -15.60 5.03 -11.88
N THR A 61 -16.22 3.87 -11.72
CA THR A 61 -17.25 3.63 -10.68
C THR A 61 -16.68 3.26 -9.31
N VAL A 62 -15.38 2.94 -9.21
CA VAL A 62 -14.72 2.68 -7.92
C VAL A 62 -14.54 4.00 -7.19
N PRO A 63 -15.12 4.18 -5.99
CA PRO A 63 -15.06 5.46 -5.30
C PRO A 63 -13.65 5.72 -4.73
N VAL A 64 -13.26 6.99 -4.74
CA VAL A 64 -12.00 7.46 -4.13
C VAL A 64 -12.32 8.44 -3.00
N ALA A 65 -11.66 8.27 -1.85
CA ALA A 65 -11.76 9.17 -0.72
C ALA A 65 -10.37 9.68 -0.29
N GLU A 66 -10.30 10.95 0.09
CA GLU A 66 -9.10 11.56 0.65
C GLU A 66 -9.10 11.37 2.17
N SER A 67 -8.05 10.75 2.73
CA SER A 67 -7.86 10.73 4.18
C SER A 67 -7.33 12.07 4.68
N THR A 68 -7.85 12.52 5.83
CA THR A 68 -7.45 13.80 6.45
C THR A 68 -6.53 13.62 7.65
N VAL A 69 -6.13 12.37 7.94
CA VAL A 69 -5.23 12.06 9.05
C VAL A 69 -3.85 12.68 8.87
N ARG A 70 -3.11 12.79 9.96
CA ARG A 70 -1.72 13.24 9.97
C ARG A 70 -0.91 12.30 10.85
N GLY A 71 0.25 11.90 10.36
CA GLY A 71 1.21 11.14 11.15
C GLY A 71 2.01 12.01 12.10
N ILE A 72 2.78 11.35 12.93
CA ILE A 72 3.68 12.00 13.89
C ILE A 72 4.95 12.46 13.18
N ASN A 73 5.45 11.65 12.25
CA ASN A 73 6.71 11.89 11.53
C ASN A 73 6.45 12.02 10.02
N PRO A 74 6.82 13.14 9.37
CA PRO A 74 6.56 13.30 7.95
C PRO A 74 7.53 12.48 7.08
N PHE A 75 7.08 12.02 5.93
CA PHE A 75 7.97 11.57 4.87
C PHE A 75 8.80 12.71 4.30
N PRO A 76 10.04 12.45 3.84
CA PRO A 76 10.88 13.43 3.21
C PRO A 76 10.23 14.06 1.98
N GLN A 77 10.44 15.35 1.78
CA GLN A 77 9.95 16.06 0.59
C GLN A 77 10.45 15.41 -0.72
N LEU A 78 11.65 14.84 -0.68
CA LEU A 78 12.29 14.17 -1.83
C LEU A 78 11.42 13.02 -2.37
N TYR A 79 10.79 12.23 -1.49
CA TYR A 79 9.93 11.11 -1.89
C TYR A 79 8.56 11.62 -2.34
N ARG A 80 7.94 12.46 -1.51
CA ARG A 80 6.60 13.01 -1.75
C ARG A 80 6.41 13.72 -3.08
N ARG A 81 7.50 14.31 -3.64
CA ARG A 81 7.45 15.05 -4.91
C ARG A 81 7.12 14.18 -6.13
N ASP A 82 7.33 12.86 -6.06
CA ASP A 82 7.08 11.97 -7.18
C ASP A 82 5.60 11.97 -7.58
N SER A 83 4.69 12.19 -6.63
CA SER A 83 3.27 12.41 -6.92
C SER A 83 3.02 13.61 -7.84
N LEU A 84 3.80 14.70 -7.72
CA LEU A 84 3.69 15.87 -8.61
C LEU A 84 4.12 15.54 -10.04
N VAL A 85 5.12 14.66 -10.19
CA VAL A 85 5.66 14.28 -11.51
C VAL A 85 4.70 13.31 -12.20
N ILE A 86 4.22 12.29 -11.49
CA ILE A 86 3.32 11.27 -12.02
C ILE A 86 1.99 11.88 -12.45
N ASP A 87 1.46 12.84 -11.70
CA ASP A 87 0.22 13.56 -12.07
C ASP A 87 0.30 14.25 -13.43
N CYS A 88 1.52 14.59 -13.87
CA CYS A 88 1.80 15.21 -15.15
C CYS A 88 2.10 14.20 -16.28
N PHE A 89 2.07 12.88 -16.03
CA PHE A 89 2.35 11.92 -17.11
C PHE A 89 1.32 12.02 -18.24
N PRO A 90 1.78 12.08 -19.50
CA PRO A 90 0.88 12.24 -20.65
C PRO A 90 -0.24 11.20 -20.70
N ILE A 91 0.07 9.93 -20.41
CA ILE A 91 -0.90 8.84 -20.41
C ILE A 91 -2.05 9.03 -19.41
N LEU A 92 -1.84 9.78 -18.32
CA LEU A 92 -2.86 10.11 -17.33
C LEU A 92 -3.62 11.40 -17.67
N ASN A 93 -3.22 12.12 -18.73
CA ASN A 93 -3.76 13.42 -19.11
C ASN A 93 -4.28 13.45 -20.55
N GLU A 94 -4.62 12.29 -21.12
CA GLU A 94 -5.24 12.18 -22.44
C GLU A 94 -6.73 12.61 -22.44
N GLN A 95 -7.36 12.62 -21.27
CA GLN A 95 -8.75 13.05 -21.08
C GLN A 95 -8.78 14.46 -20.49
N ASP A 96 -9.68 15.30 -20.97
CA ASP A 96 -9.81 16.68 -20.47
C ASP A 96 -10.41 16.75 -19.06
N GLU A 97 -11.23 15.75 -18.68
CA GLU A 97 -11.94 15.73 -17.41
C GLU A 97 -11.77 14.38 -16.70
N ILE A 98 -11.61 14.43 -15.37
CA ILE A 98 -11.58 13.24 -14.54
C ILE A 98 -13.02 12.80 -14.24
N LYS A 99 -13.40 11.59 -14.67
CA LYS A 99 -14.73 11.01 -14.51
C LYS A 99 -14.94 10.37 -13.15
N THR A 100 -13.91 9.73 -12.62
CA THR A 100 -13.96 9.08 -11.30
C THR A 100 -14.25 10.12 -10.22
N PRO A 101 -15.33 9.97 -9.43
CA PRO A 101 -15.67 10.95 -8.40
C PRO A 101 -14.70 10.89 -7.21
N LEU A 102 -14.41 12.06 -6.62
CA LEU A 102 -13.88 12.15 -5.28
C LEU A 102 -15.04 12.27 -4.30
N LEU A 103 -15.05 11.40 -3.29
CA LEU A 103 -16.08 11.45 -2.26
C LEU A 103 -15.92 12.69 -1.38
N PRO A 104 -17.01 13.31 -0.92
CA PRO A 104 -16.95 14.48 -0.06
C PRO A 104 -16.60 14.14 1.40
N GLU A 105 -16.77 12.87 1.79
CA GLU A 105 -16.42 12.37 3.13
C GLU A 105 -14.93 12.09 3.24
N SER A 106 -14.40 12.13 4.47
CA SER A 106 -13.01 11.78 4.73
C SER A 106 -12.75 10.28 4.53
N GLY A 107 -11.51 9.90 4.23
CA GLY A 107 -11.12 8.50 4.04
C GLY A 107 -11.44 7.62 5.26
N GLN A 108 -11.24 8.11 6.48
CA GLN A 108 -11.58 7.40 7.70
C GLN A 108 -13.09 7.22 7.89
N ASP A 109 -13.91 8.22 7.55
CA ASP A 109 -15.38 8.09 7.60
C ASP A 109 -15.88 7.16 6.51
N PHE A 110 -15.29 7.24 5.31
CA PHE A 110 -15.55 6.30 4.22
C PHE A 110 -15.24 4.86 4.62
N MET A 111 -14.09 4.60 5.27
CA MET A 111 -13.73 3.27 5.79
C MET A 111 -14.78 2.77 6.77
N VAL A 112 -15.21 3.58 7.73
CA VAL A 112 -16.24 3.22 8.70
C VAL A 112 -17.54 2.86 8.00
N ARG A 113 -17.99 3.68 7.05
CA ARG A 113 -19.23 3.46 6.31
C ARG A 113 -19.18 2.17 5.49
N VAL A 114 -18.13 1.97 4.70
CA VAL A 114 -17.96 0.77 3.85
C VAL A 114 -17.97 -0.50 4.70
N LEU A 115 -17.22 -0.51 5.82
CA LEU A 115 -17.18 -1.68 6.70
C LEU A 115 -18.54 -1.97 7.35
N ARG A 116 -19.27 -0.95 7.78
CA ARG A 116 -20.61 -1.15 8.36
C ARG A 116 -21.65 -1.63 7.35
N GLU A 117 -21.59 -1.13 6.12
CA GLU A 117 -22.52 -1.49 5.04
C GLU A 117 -22.20 -2.85 4.40
N ALA A 118 -20.96 -3.33 4.55
CA ALA A 118 -20.52 -4.60 3.97
C ALA A 118 -21.35 -5.79 4.50
N ILE A 119 -21.85 -6.60 3.57
CA ILE A 119 -22.59 -7.85 3.89
C ILE A 119 -21.58 -8.92 4.34
N GLU A 120 -20.50 -9.09 3.58
CA GLU A 120 -19.41 -10.03 3.88
C GLU A 120 -18.26 -9.29 4.56
N PRO A 121 -17.46 -9.96 5.41
CA PRO A 121 -16.26 -9.36 5.98
C PRO A 121 -15.28 -8.91 4.90
N VAL A 122 -14.67 -7.73 5.11
CA VAL A 122 -13.83 -7.03 4.14
C VAL A 122 -12.36 -7.29 4.40
N THR A 123 -11.59 -7.56 3.35
CA THR A 123 -10.14 -7.51 3.40
C THR A 123 -9.68 -6.06 3.24
N LEU A 124 -8.86 -5.58 4.18
CA LEU A 124 -8.15 -4.32 4.04
C LEU A 124 -6.80 -4.57 3.41
N LEU A 125 -6.49 -3.86 2.33
CA LEU A 125 -5.15 -3.76 1.77
C LEU A 125 -4.64 -2.36 2.09
N ILE A 126 -3.64 -2.28 2.99
CA ILE A 126 -3.05 -1.00 3.37
C ILE A 126 -1.57 -1.03 2.99
N THR A 127 -1.19 -0.13 2.09
CA THR A 127 0.18 -0.02 1.56
C THR A 127 0.92 1.20 2.13
N GLY A 128 0.21 2.02 2.90
CA GLY A 128 0.74 3.14 3.67
C GLY A 128 0.67 2.93 5.20
N PRO A 129 0.78 4.00 5.98
CA PRO A 129 0.63 3.97 7.43
C PRO A 129 -0.78 3.54 7.88
N LEU A 130 -0.88 2.95 9.06
CA LEU A 130 -2.16 2.46 9.61
C LEU A 130 -3.02 3.54 10.28
N THR A 131 -2.67 4.81 10.13
CA THR A 131 -3.32 5.93 10.85
C THR A 131 -4.80 6.06 10.49
N THR A 132 -5.16 5.93 9.21
CA THR A 132 -6.57 5.97 8.78
C THR A 132 -7.39 4.89 9.47
N LEU A 133 -6.86 3.65 9.51
CA LEU A 133 -7.51 2.53 10.19
C LEU A 133 -7.61 2.75 11.71
N ALA A 134 -6.53 3.23 12.35
CA ALA A 134 -6.53 3.49 13.78
C ALA A 134 -7.59 4.54 14.18
N VAL A 135 -7.67 5.64 13.43
CA VAL A 135 -8.69 6.68 13.65
C VAL A 135 -10.10 6.15 13.41
N ALA A 136 -10.31 5.35 12.37
CA ALA A 136 -11.59 4.71 12.10
C ALA A 136 -12.02 3.76 13.23
N LEU A 137 -11.10 2.95 13.76
CA LEU A 137 -11.35 2.04 14.89
C LEU A 137 -11.65 2.78 16.20
N ASP A 138 -11.02 3.93 16.41
CA ASP A 138 -11.30 4.74 17.62
C ASP A 138 -12.68 5.42 17.53
N ALA A 139 -13.05 5.88 16.35
CA ALA A 139 -14.38 6.48 16.11
C ALA A 139 -15.50 5.44 16.11
N ALA A 140 -15.22 4.22 15.67
CA ALA A 140 -16.20 3.16 15.45
C ALA A 140 -15.62 1.76 15.77
N PRO A 141 -15.47 1.38 17.05
CA PRO A 141 -14.87 0.07 17.42
C PRO A 141 -15.62 -1.15 16.88
N ASP A 142 -16.90 -0.98 16.52
CA ASP A 142 -17.74 -2.04 15.95
C ASP A 142 -17.26 -2.53 14.56
N ILE A 143 -16.50 -1.72 13.84
CA ILE A 143 -16.00 -2.10 12.51
C ILE A 143 -14.93 -3.20 12.58
N GLU A 144 -14.27 -3.40 13.72
CA GLU A 144 -13.28 -4.46 13.89
C GLU A 144 -13.84 -5.82 13.46
N ALA A 145 -15.05 -6.15 13.88
CA ALA A 145 -15.72 -7.41 13.56
C ALA A 145 -16.09 -7.57 12.07
N LYS A 146 -15.97 -6.51 11.29
CA LYS A 146 -16.24 -6.50 9.85
C LYS A 146 -14.99 -6.71 9.00
N ILE A 147 -13.82 -6.75 9.62
CA ILE A 147 -12.54 -6.90 8.92
C ILE A 147 -12.16 -8.39 8.91
N GLN A 148 -12.13 -8.97 7.70
CA GLN A 148 -11.70 -10.37 7.48
C GLN A 148 -10.22 -10.55 7.78
N GLN A 149 -9.40 -9.65 7.26
CA GLN A 149 -7.96 -9.55 7.46
C GLN A 149 -7.45 -8.17 7.05
N LEU A 150 -6.31 -7.80 7.63
CA LEU A 150 -5.49 -6.69 7.19
C LEU A 150 -4.26 -7.26 6.49
N VAL A 151 -4.08 -6.95 5.20
CA VAL A 151 -2.81 -7.13 4.49
C VAL A 151 -2.11 -5.78 4.50
N TRP A 152 -0.96 -5.70 5.18
CA TRP A 152 -0.23 -4.46 5.39
C TRP A 152 1.19 -4.53 4.87
N MET A 153 1.55 -3.60 3.95
CA MET A 153 2.95 -3.34 3.64
C MET A 153 3.53 -2.41 4.69
N GLY A 154 4.50 -2.88 5.43
CA GLY A 154 5.18 -2.08 6.45
C GLY A 154 6.04 -2.89 7.39
N GLY A 155 6.91 -2.19 8.11
CA GLY A 155 7.76 -2.71 9.14
C GLY A 155 8.96 -3.54 8.69
N ALA A 156 9.81 -3.88 9.67
CA ALA A 156 11.00 -4.70 9.51
C ALA A 156 11.20 -5.55 10.76
N LEU A 157 11.33 -6.87 10.61
CA LEU A 157 11.40 -7.82 11.72
C LEU A 157 12.84 -8.26 12.02
N ASN A 158 13.52 -8.85 11.03
CA ASN A 158 14.87 -9.40 11.16
C ASN A 158 15.91 -8.65 10.33
N VAL A 159 15.47 -7.64 9.57
CA VAL A 159 16.35 -6.80 8.75
C VAL A 159 16.40 -5.38 9.32
N ARG A 160 17.33 -4.60 8.83
CA ARG A 160 17.40 -3.16 9.11
C ARG A 160 16.20 -2.47 8.47
N GLY A 161 15.67 -1.43 9.13
CA GLY A 161 14.69 -0.53 8.54
C GLY A 161 15.26 0.30 7.39
N ASN A 162 14.39 1.01 6.71
CA ASN A 162 14.73 1.87 5.57
C ASN A 162 14.60 3.38 5.90
N VAL A 163 14.25 3.75 7.12
CA VAL A 163 14.33 5.14 7.57
C VAL A 163 15.80 5.54 7.63
N ALA A 164 16.22 6.39 6.68
CA ALA A 164 17.60 6.77 6.52
C ALA A 164 18.03 7.75 7.64
N ILE A 165 19.14 7.44 8.34
CA ILE A 165 19.64 8.23 9.47
C ILE A 165 20.09 9.65 9.05
N ASP A 166 20.53 9.82 7.82
CA ASP A 166 20.89 11.11 7.24
C ASP A 166 19.68 12.00 6.95
N LEU A 167 18.51 11.42 6.70
CA LEU A 167 17.24 12.14 6.56
C LEU A 167 16.56 12.35 7.91
N GLU A 168 16.69 11.36 8.81
CA GLU A 168 16.09 11.37 10.16
C GLU A 168 17.17 11.12 11.23
N PRO A 169 17.98 12.15 11.59
CA PRO A 169 19.12 11.96 12.50
C PRO A 169 18.76 11.50 13.92
N GLY A 170 17.47 11.61 14.29
CA GLY A 170 16.94 11.10 15.56
C GLY A 170 16.72 9.59 15.60
N GLN A 171 16.69 8.93 14.44
CA GLN A 171 16.46 7.50 14.27
C GLN A 171 17.74 6.67 14.39
N ASP A 172 17.57 5.39 14.75
CA ASP A 172 18.67 4.41 14.77
C ASP A 172 18.70 3.52 13.51
N GLY A 173 17.80 3.74 12.55
CA GLY A 173 17.68 3.00 11.30
C GLY A 173 17.00 1.64 11.44
N SER A 174 16.26 1.40 12.53
CA SER A 174 15.54 0.14 12.75
C SER A 174 14.08 0.19 12.29
N ALA A 175 13.55 1.37 11.98
CA ALA A 175 12.17 1.58 11.54
C ALA A 175 12.04 1.52 10.01
N GLU A 176 10.89 1.05 9.54
CA GLU A 176 10.42 1.18 8.17
C GLU A 176 9.51 2.42 8.07
N TRP A 177 9.43 3.06 6.90
CA TRP A 177 8.81 4.38 6.74
C TRP A 177 7.32 4.42 7.10
N ASN A 178 6.49 3.46 6.68
CA ASN A 178 5.07 3.40 7.03
C ASN A 178 4.89 3.25 8.55
N ALA A 179 5.77 2.45 9.15
CA ALA A 179 5.78 2.25 10.60
C ALA A 179 6.31 3.48 11.35
N TYR A 180 7.28 4.20 10.78
CA TYR A 180 7.84 5.40 11.39
C TYR A 180 6.88 6.59 11.33
N TRP A 181 6.11 6.70 10.26
CA TRP A 181 5.18 7.82 10.08
C TRP A 181 4.19 7.95 11.23
N ASP A 182 3.67 6.80 11.73
CA ASP A 182 2.77 6.79 12.91
C ASP A 182 2.84 5.45 13.68
N ALA A 183 3.83 5.33 14.53
CA ALA A 183 4.03 4.14 15.36
C ALA A 183 2.90 3.93 16.40
N GLU A 184 2.25 5.01 16.85
CA GLU A 184 1.13 4.92 17.80
C GLU A 184 -0.12 4.34 17.12
N ALA A 185 -0.36 4.67 15.86
CA ALA A 185 -1.44 4.08 15.08
C ALA A 185 -1.24 2.56 14.89
N ILE A 186 0.00 2.12 14.64
CA ILE A 186 0.27 0.68 14.54
C ILE A 186 0.02 0.00 15.88
N ASP A 187 0.53 0.54 16.98
CA ASP A 187 0.30 -0.01 18.32
C ASP A 187 -1.19 -0.12 18.64
N ARG A 188 -1.98 0.89 18.24
CA ARG A 188 -3.45 0.85 18.34
C ARG A 188 -4.06 -0.32 17.57
N VAL A 189 -3.60 -0.58 16.34
CA VAL A 189 -4.08 -1.72 15.53
C VAL A 189 -3.60 -3.05 16.12
N TRP A 190 -2.40 -3.11 16.69
CA TRP A 190 -1.87 -4.30 17.38
C TRP A 190 -2.69 -4.70 18.62
N GLN A 191 -3.47 -3.80 19.21
CA GLN A 191 -4.39 -4.07 20.31
C GLN A 191 -5.71 -4.71 19.87
N THR A 192 -6.00 -4.80 18.55
CA THR A 192 -7.20 -5.44 18.01
C THR A 192 -7.03 -6.96 17.87
N GLN A 193 -8.11 -7.65 17.51
CA GLN A 193 -8.09 -9.06 17.13
C GLN A 193 -8.08 -9.27 15.60
N ILE A 194 -7.97 -8.21 14.81
CA ILE A 194 -7.92 -8.29 13.34
C ILE A 194 -6.80 -9.25 12.91
N PRO A 195 -7.07 -10.28 12.07
CA PRO A 195 -6.00 -11.08 11.50
C PRO A 195 -5.09 -10.22 10.62
N ILE A 196 -3.77 -10.21 10.92
CA ILE A 196 -2.80 -9.38 10.21
C ILE A 196 -1.88 -10.27 9.38
N VAL A 197 -1.77 -9.94 8.09
CA VAL A 197 -0.74 -10.44 7.18
C VAL A 197 0.18 -9.27 6.83
N MET A 198 1.37 -9.27 7.41
CA MET A 198 2.37 -8.24 7.22
C MET A 198 3.27 -8.57 6.03
N CYS A 199 3.55 -7.59 5.18
CA CYS A 199 4.54 -7.65 4.12
C CYS A 199 5.74 -6.77 4.51
N PRO A 200 6.70 -7.28 5.32
CA PRO A 200 7.79 -6.49 5.87
C PRO A 200 8.95 -6.35 4.89
N LEU A 201 9.92 -5.47 5.23
CA LEU A 201 11.16 -5.33 4.47
C LEU A 201 11.95 -6.66 4.37
N ASP A 202 11.73 -7.60 5.27
CA ASP A 202 12.35 -8.93 5.26
C ASP A 202 12.13 -9.68 3.95
N ILE A 203 10.95 -9.52 3.35
CA ILE A 203 10.64 -10.14 2.06
C ILE A 203 10.85 -9.16 0.90
N THR A 204 10.44 -7.90 1.04
CA THR A 204 10.46 -6.95 -0.08
C THR A 204 11.87 -6.62 -0.55
N ASN A 205 12.87 -6.60 0.34
CA ASN A 205 14.28 -6.41 0.02
C ASN A 205 14.86 -7.49 -0.92
N ASN A 206 14.15 -8.58 -1.13
CA ASN A 206 14.55 -9.66 -2.04
C ASN A 206 13.93 -9.53 -3.43
N VAL A 207 13.04 -8.54 -3.65
CA VAL A 207 12.29 -8.38 -4.90
C VAL A 207 12.53 -6.98 -5.50
N PRO A 208 13.73 -6.74 -6.09
CA PRO A 208 14.10 -5.43 -6.62
C PRO A 208 13.38 -5.11 -7.94
N VAL A 209 13.10 -3.83 -8.16
CA VAL A 209 12.78 -3.30 -9.49
C VAL A 209 14.06 -3.16 -10.28
N THR A 210 14.20 -3.90 -11.36
CA THR A 210 15.45 -3.94 -12.15
C THR A 210 15.30 -3.28 -13.51
N PRO A 211 16.38 -2.75 -14.11
CA PRO A 211 16.36 -2.31 -15.51
C PRO A 211 15.91 -3.42 -16.48
N GLY A 212 16.15 -4.68 -16.12
CA GLY A 212 15.67 -5.84 -16.88
C GLY A 212 14.15 -5.95 -16.87
N PHE A 213 13.51 -5.69 -15.73
CA PHE A 213 12.08 -5.68 -15.60
C PHE A 213 11.45 -4.52 -16.40
N ILE A 214 12.01 -3.31 -16.30
CA ILE A 214 11.54 -2.14 -17.07
C ILE A 214 11.61 -2.41 -18.58
N ARG A 215 12.69 -3.08 -19.06
CA ARG A 215 12.78 -3.49 -20.48
C ARG A 215 11.68 -4.49 -20.88
N LYS A 216 11.21 -5.34 -19.95
CA LYS A 216 10.06 -6.23 -20.23
C LYS A 216 8.77 -5.43 -20.36
N LEU A 217 8.51 -4.46 -19.47
CA LEU A 217 7.38 -3.53 -19.59
C LEU A 217 7.40 -2.75 -20.91
N ALA A 218 8.57 -2.23 -21.31
CA ALA A 218 8.73 -1.51 -22.56
C ALA A 218 8.36 -2.35 -23.79
N LYS A 219 8.58 -3.67 -23.78
CA LYS A 219 8.20 -4.58 -24.87
C LYS A 219 6.68 -4.76 -24.98
N GLN A 220 5.95 -4.49 -23.93
CA GLN A 220 4.49 -4.60 -23.90
C GLN A 220 3.81 -3.23 -23.66
N ARG A 221 4.49 -2.11 -23.96
CA ARG A 221 3.99 -0.74 -23.80
C ARG A 221 2.69 -0.42 -24.56
N ARG A 222 2.27 -1.28 -25.50
CA ARG A 222 0.97 -1.17 -26.14
C ARG A 222 -0.21 -1.34 -25.18
N TYR A 223 0.03 -1.93 -24.01
CA TYR A 223 -0.96 -2.06 -22.96
C TYR A 223 -0.80 -0.88 -22.01
N PRO A 224 -1.86 -0.10 -21.76
CA PRO A 224 -1.78 1.13 -20.95
C PRO A 224 -1.19 0.90 -19.55
N LEU A 225 -1.53 -0.22 -18.90
CA LEU A 225 -1.00 -0.53 -17.57
C LEU A 225 0.50 -0.78 -17.60
N SER A 226 0.99 -1.51 -18.61
CA SER A 226 2.43 -1.75 -18.77
C SER A 226 3.20 -0.48 -19.12
N ASP A 227 2.60 0.41 -19.91
CA ASP A 227 3.21 1.69 -20.27
C ASP A 227 3.30 2.59 -19.04
N LEU A 228 2.21 2.74 -18.29
CA LEU A 228 2.21 3.52 -17.04
C LEU A 228 3.20 2.94 -16.01
N ALA A 229 3.20 1.61 -15.80
CA ALA A 229 4.13 0.97 -14.89
C ALA A 229 5.60 1.18 -15.31
N GLY A 230 5.87 1.13 -16.62
CA GLY A 230 7.20 1.42 -17.16
C GLY A 230 7.65 2.86 -16.91
N GLN A 231 6.75 3.83 -17.06
CA GLN A 231 7.02 5.24 -16.76
C GLN A 231 7.26 5.46 -15.26
N CYS A 232 6.39 4.91 -14.40
CA CYS A 232 6.51 5.01 -12.95
C CYS A 232 7.85 4.43 -12.44
N TYR A 233 8.17 3.19 -12.79
CA TYR A 233 9.43 2.59 -12.34
C TYR A 233 10.67 3.21 -12.97
N SER A 234 10.57 3.78 -14.16
CA SER A 234 11.71 4.53 -14.75
C SER A 234 12.05 5.79 -13.97
N LEU A 235 11.09 6.38 -13.26
CA LEU A 235 11.31 7.55 -12.42
C LEU A 235 12.22 7.24 -11.22
N VAL A 236 12.10 6.04 -10.66
CA VAL A 236 12.78 5.63 -9.42
C VAL A 236 13.99 4.73 -9.64
N ILE A 237 14.26 4.27 -10.86
CA ILE A 237 15.37 3.34 -11.17
C ILE A 237 16.77 3.84 -10.77
N PRO A 238 17.06 5.16 -10.70
CA PRO A 238 18.34 5.64 -10.18
C PRO A 238 18.58 5.34 -8.70
N GLN A 239 17.52 4.92 -7.98
CA GLN A 239 17.55 4.54 -6.58
C GLN A 239 17.48 3.01 -6.46
N ASP A 240 17.86 2.46 -5.30
CA ASP A 240 17.54 1.08 -4.95
C ASP A 240 16.04 1.01 -4.64
N TYR A 241 15.26 0.49 -5.58
CA TYR A 241 13.80 0.43 -5.49
C TYR A 241 13.31 -1.02 -5.52
N TYR A 242 12.29 -1.34 -4.74
CA TYR A 242 11.77 -2.69 -4.59
C TYR A 242 10.27 -2.72 -4.85
N PHE A 243 9.72 -3.91 -5.07
CA PHE A 243 8.28 -4.12 -5.08
C PHE A 243 7.79 -4.24 -3.64
N TRP A 244 7.49 -3.13 -3.02
CA TRP A 244 6.94 -3.10 -1.67
C TRP A 244 5.45 -3.41 -1.68
N ASP A 245 4.66 -2.52 -2.26
CA ASP A 245 3.19 -2.50 -2.23
C ASP A 245 2.59 -3.46 -3.25
N VAL A 246 3.21 -3.53 -4.42
CA VAL A 246 2.85 -4.51 -5.46
C VAL A 246 3.03 -5.93 -4.96
N LEU A 247 4.05 -6.20 -4.11
CA LEU A 247 4.27 -7.51 -3.53
C LEU A 247 3.17 -7.87 -2.53
N ALA A 248 2.81 -6.94 -1.62
CA ALA A 248 1.70 -7.10 -0.68
C ALA A 248 0.37 -7.34 -1.43
N THR A 249 0.14 -6.58 -2.49
CA THR A 249 -1.05 -6.73 -3.34
C THR A 249 -1.07 -8.07 -4.07
N ALA A 250 0.07 -8.54 -4.58
CA ALA A 250 0.17 -9.82 -5.28
C ALA A 250 -0.20 -11.01 -4.40
N TYR A 251 -0.01 -10.93 -3.08
CA TYR A 251 -0.47 -11.93 -2.14
C TYR A 251 -1.99 -12.15 -2.20
N LEU A 252 -2.78 -11.10 -2.40
CA LEU A 252 -4.24 -11.25 -2.57
C LEU A 252 -4.60 -11.97 -3.86
N GLY A 253 -3.79 -11.80 -4.90
CA GLY A 253 -4.02 -12.41 -6.22
C GLY A 253 -3.57 -13.86 -6.31
N GLN A 254 -2.46 -14.18 -5.68
CA GLN A 254 -1.77 -15.48 -5.82
C GLN A 254 -1.10 -15.86 -4.49
N PRO A 255 -1.87 -16.16 -3.45
CA PRO A 255 -1.32 -16.48 -2.12
C PRO A 255 -0.38 -17.69 -2.14
N GLU A 256 -0.56 -18.62 -3.10
CA GLU A 256 0.27 -19.81 -3.25
C GLU A 256 1.71 -19.52 -3.74
N PHE A 257 2.03 -18.28 -4.13
CA PHE A 257 3.41 -17.88 -4.42
C PHE A 257 4.22 -17.62 -3.15
N PHE A 258 3.54 -17.46 -2.02
CA PHE A 258 4.11 -17.00 -0.78
C PHE A 258 4.10 -18.09 0.29
N GLN A 259 5.10 -18.04 1.17
CA GLN A 259 5.07 -18.74 2.43
C GLN A 259 4.85 -17.73 3.56
N LEU A 260 3.99 -18.09 4.49
CA LEU A 260 3.69 -17.30 5.68
C LEU A 260 4.41 -17.87 6.90
N ARG A 261 4.79 -16.99 7.80
CA ARG A 261 5.33 -17.35 9.09
C ARG A 261 4.67 -16.57 10.22
N GLU A 262 4.28 -17.26 11.28
CA GLU A 262 3.75 -16.61 12.48
C GLU A 262 4.89 -16.02 13.31
N TRP A 263 4.70 -14.79 13.76
CA TRP A 263 5.60 -14.08 14.63
C TRP A 263 4.85 -13.43 15.80
N GLU A 264 5.48 -13.39 16.97
CA GLU A 264 5.04 -12.56 18.09
C GLU A 264 5.81 -11.24 18.04
N THR A 265 5.08 -10.13 17.95
CA THR A 265 5.65 -8.82 17.64
C THR A 265 5.14 -7.73 18.57
N ALA A 266 5.91 -6.66 18.72
CA ALA A 266 5.52 -5.44 19.38
C ALA A 266 6.04 -4.22 18.64
N ILE A 267 5.46 -3.06 18.90
CA ILE A 267 5.80 -1.79 18.26
C ILE A 267 6.54 -0.90 19.26
N VAL A 268 7.63 -0.29 18.81
CA VAL A 268 8.32 0.74 19.59
C VAL A 268 7.73 2.09 19.22
N THR A 269 6.98 2.70 20.14
CA THR A 269 6.25 3.95 19.87
C THR A 269 7.05 5.23 20.18
N LYS A 270 8.20 5.12 20.88
CA LYS A 270 8.96 6.29 21.34
C LYS A 270 10.47 6.08 21.26
N GLY A 271 11.21 7.17 21.25
CA GLY A 271 12.67 7.19 21.28
C GLY A 271 13.28 6.96 19.90
N ARG A 272 14.58 6.63 19.88
CA ARG A 272 15.36 6.53 18.64
C ARG A 272 14.95 5.36 17.74
N SER A 273 14.27 4.37 18.28
CA SER A 273 13.74 3.22 17.54
C SER A 273 12.23 3.35 17.27
N GLN A 274 11.65 4.55 17.37
CA GLN A 274 10.22 4.76 17.10
C GLN A 274 9.87 4.23 15.69
N GLY A 275 8.79 3.48 15.58
CA GLY A 275 8.39 2.81 14.35
C GLY A 275 9.04 1.43 14.13
N ARG A 276 9.94 0.97 15.01
CA ARG A 276 10.46 -0.38 14.94
C ARG A 276 9.37 -1.39 15.25
N THR A 277 9.13 -2.32 14.34
CA THR A 277 8.38 -3.54 14.56
C THR A 277 9.35 -4.62 15.01
N LYS A 278 9.30 -5.02 16.27
CA LYS A 278 10.27 -5.96 16.84
C LYS A 278 9.63 -7.31 17.15
N LEU A 279 10.42 -8.37 17.10
CA LEU A 279 10.04 -9.67 17.64
C LEU A 279 10.03 -9.58 19.16
N GLU A 280 8.94 -10.03 19.78
CA GLU A 280 8.77 -10.00 21.24
C GLU A 280 7.94 -11.17 21.73
N ALA A 281 8.55 -12.03 22.57
CA ALA A 281 7.84 -13.17 23.16
C ALA A 281 6.65 -12.71 24.00
N GLY A 282 5.47 -13.28 23.74
CA GLY A 282 4.21 -12.85 24.36
C GLY A 282 3.58 -11.60 23.73
N GLY A 283 4.18 -11.06 22.67
CA GLY A 283 3.63 -9.95 21.89
C GLY A 283 2.45 -10.36 21.00
N ARG A 284 1.99 -9.43 20.17
CA ARG A 284 0.91 -9.67 19.22
C ARG A 284 1.32 -10.72 18.18
N LYS A 285 0.54 -11.79 18.04
CA LYS A 285 0.70 -12.77 16.98
C LYS A 285 0.18 -12.21 15.65
N ILE A 286 1.04 -12.26 14.63
CA ILE A 286 0.72 -11.89 13.26
C ILE A 286 1.25 -12.97 12.31
N GLN A 287 0.72 -13.00 11.09
CA GLN A 287 1.36 -13.68 9.97
C GLN A 287 2.22 -12.66 9.22
N ALA A 288 3.41 -13.06 8.80
CA ALA A 288 4.22 -12.25 7.89
C ALA A 288 4.58 -13.07 6.66
N LEU A 289 4.67 -12.40 5.51
CA LEU A 289 5.20 -12.99 4.29
C LEU A 289 6.70 -13.25 4.52
N ASP A 290 7.12 -14.52 4.43
CA ASP A 290 8.47 -14.99 4.74
C ASP A 290 9.30 -15.24 3.48
N SER A 291 8.68 -15.80 2.44
CA SER A 291 9.30 -16.01 1.13
C SER A 291 8.30 -15.94 -0.01
N VAL A 292 8.80 -15.72 -1.22
CA VAL A 292 8.03 -15.64 -2.45
C VAL A 292 8.76 -16.35 -3.59
N ASP A 293 8.00 -17.01 -4.48
CA ASP A 293 8.49 -17.45 -5.78
C ASP A 293 8.64 -16.22 -6.69
N ILE A 294 9.85 -15.67 -6.73
CA ILE A 294 10.17 -14.41 -7.41
C ILE A 294 9.89 -14.49 -8.91
N ASP A 295 10.20 -15.62 -9.55
CA ASP A 295 9.99 -15.79 -10.99
C ASP A 295 8.51 -15.82 -11.34
N ARG A 296 7.70 -16.54 -10.55
CA ARG A 296 6.24 -16.54 -10.70
C ARG A 296 5.64 -15.18 -10.41
N PHE A 297 6.14 -14.46 -9.41
CA PHE A 297 5.68 -13.11 -9.10
C PHE A 297 5.93 -12.16 -10.28
N TYR A 298 7.15 -12.08 -10.82
CA TYR A 298 7.42 -11.22 -11.98
C TYR A 298 6.59 -11.60 -13.22
N ALA A 299 6.41 -12.89 -13.47
CA ALA A 299 5.58 -13.34 -14.58
C ALA A 299 4.13 -12.92 -14.41
N TYR A 300 3.60 -13.07 -13.19
CA TYR A 300 2.23 -12.71 -12.85
C TYR A 300 1.94 -11.23 -13.07
N ILE A 301 2.76 -10.32 -12.50
CA ILE A 301 2.51 -8.89 -12.64
C ILE A 301 2.64 -8.43 -14.11
N LEU A 302 3.60 -8.97 -14.87
CA LEU A 302 3.71 -8.69 -16.30
C LEU A 302 2.48 -9.16 -17.07
N GLN A 303 1.90 -10.30 -16.72
CA GLN A 303 0.66 -10.82 -17.33
C GLN A 303 -0.54 -9.94 -16.96
N GLN A 304 -0.65 -9.54 -15.70
CA GLN A 304 -1.76 -8.70 -15.25
C GLN A 304 -1.74 -7.32 -15.93
N TRP A 305 -0.57 -6.73 -16.09
CA TRP A 305 -0.44 -5.42 -16.74
C TRP A 305 -0.43 -5.49 -18.29
N ALA A 306 -0.55 -6.67 -18.87
CA ALA A 306 -0.76 -6.88 -20.30
C ALA A 306 -2.24 -7.12 -20.67
N LYS A 307 -3.16 -6.61 -19.85
CA LYS A 307 -4.61 -6.64 -20.10
C LYS A 307 -5.12 -5.35 -20.73
#